data_49103615fa7ead6ffd2ac5973820fe05
#
_entry.id   49103615fa7ead6ffd2ac5973820fe05
#
_cell.length_a   1.000
_cell.length_b   1.000
_cell.length_c   1.000
_cell.angle_alpha   90.00
_cell.angle_beta   90.00
_cell.angle_gamma   90.00
#
_symmetry.space_group_name_H-M   'P 1'
#
loop_
_entity.id
_entity.type
_entity.pdbx_description
1 polymer ?
#
loop_
_entity_poly.entity_id
_entity_poly.type
_entity_poly.pdbx_seq_one_letter_code
_entity_poly.pdbx_strand_id
1 'polypeptide(L)'
;MSIMVENVPLSTFFLIGKIVSTIYLFLTVIAWFGNGLIVLVTIRSKKLHGACNILIAIQAFVDIVLELSHLFFFYFSWNEELVSFRTCWKINFVFFSAIDFSCWIIFFIALDRLLSTKCAHFYQNLNKSYYIGGIVAFTTAYCITIKLTAYFHLTDEKTLCQIGQAITGTAEFIWLGCMTVINCGVVVIYYALTKVLKNASIPEYDKINRSLNTMILVNLCGWVTASAGCGVAFILSPNNRVFLSLEMPFGILADINIAAPFFIYYSRSTLYRQEIQKLLFGFKSGNIEPTLSVINE
;
A
#
# COMPACT_ATOMS: atom_id res chain seq x y z
N MET A 1 -19.40 -28.30 17.51
CA MET A 1 -19.89 -28.58 16.14
C MET A 1 -18.70 -28.38 15.23
N SER A 2 -17.91 -29.45 15.00
CA SER A 2 -16.73 -29.42 14.13
C SER A 2 -17.25 -29.44 12.69
N ILE A 3 -17.23 -28.31 12.06
CA ILE A 3 -17.39 -28.22 10.61
C ILE A 3 -16.15 -28.92 10.05
N MET A 4 -16.29 -30.14 9.55
CA MET A 4 -15.24 -30.81 8.79
C MET A 4 -15.09 -30.00 7.48
N VAL A 5 -14.20 -29.00 7.49
CA VAL A 5 -13.77 -28.33 6.26
C VAL A 5 -12.90 -29.33 5.52
N GLU A 6 -13.46 -29.95 4.48
CA GLU A 6 -12.72 -30.83 3.57
C GLU A 6 -11.47 -30.12 3.05
N ASN A 7 -10.36 -30.87 2.98
CA ASN A 7 -9.13 -30.35 2.37
C ASN A 7 -9.38 -29.92 0.93
N VAL A 8 -9.03 -28.70 0.57
CA VAL A 8 -9.10 -28.22 -0.81
C VAL A 8 -8.23 -29.13 -1.68
N PRO A 9 -8.81 -29.77 -2.75
CA PRO A 9 -8.01 -30.58 -3.69
C PRO A 9 -6.88 -29.77 -4.31
N LEU A 10 -5.74 -30.40 -4.55
CA LEU A 10 -4.56 -29.71 -5.08
C LEU A 10 -4.83 -29.07 -6.45
N SER A 11 -5.62 -29.71 -7.30
CA SER A 11 -6.05 -29.17 -8.60
C SER A 11 -6.87 -27.88 -8.45
N THR A 12 -7.82 -27.87 -7.53
CA THR A 12 -8.64 -26.66 -7.21
C THR A 12 -7.76 -25.55 -6.64
N PHE A 13 -6.82 -25.89 -5.76
CA PHE A 13 -5.87 -24.95 -5.21
C PHE A 13 -5.02 -24.24 -6.28
N PHE A 14 -4.44 -25.00 -7.23
CA PHE A 14 -3.72 -24.42 -8.35
C PHE A 14 -4.63 -23.64 -9.30
N LEU A 15 -5.86 -24.09 -9.51
CA LEU A 15 -6.82 -23.34 -10.33
C LEU A 15 -7.11 -21.95 -9.74
N ILE A 16 -7.34 -21.88 -8.43
CA ILE A 16 -7.49 -20.59 -7.72
C ILE A 16 -6.23 -19.75 -7.89
N GLY A 17 -5.05 -20.34 -7.67
CA GLY A 17 -3.76 -19.67 -7.85
C GLY A 17 -3.58 -19.09 -9.26
N LYS A 18 -3.91 -19.84 -10.31
CA LYS A 18 -3.84 -19.38 -11.72
C LYS A 18 -4.77 -18.21 -12.00
N ILE A 19 -6.03 -18.31 -11.54
CA ILE A 19 -7.01 -17.22 -11.73
C ILE A 19 -6.54 -15.97 -11.00
N VAL A 20 -6.21 -16.09 -9.72
CA VAL A 20 -5.83 -14.95 -8.89
C VAL A 20 -4.53 -14.31 -9.34
N SER A 21 -3.50 -15.11 -9.65
CA SER A 21 -2.21 -14.59 -10.14
C SER A 21 -2.32 -13.89 -11.50
N THR A 22 -3.26 -14.31 -12.34
CA THR A 22 -3.54 -13.62 -13.62
C THR A 22 -4.20 -12.25 -13.37
N ILE A 23 -5.11 -12.16 -12.40
CA ILE A 23 -5.71 -10.86 -11.99
C ILE A 23 -4.63 -9.94 -11.43
N TYR A 24 -3.76 -10.45 -10.56
CA TYR A 24 -2.63 -9.69 -10.03
C TYR A 24 -1.72 -9.15 -11.14
N LEU A 25 -1.37 -10.00 -12.12
CA LEU A 25 -0.51 -9.56 -13.22
C LEU A 25 -1.13 -8.41 -14.03
N PHE A 26 -2.46 -8.43 -14.22
CA PHE A 26 -3.17 -7.34 -14.86
C PHE A 26 -3.13 -6.06 -14.03
N LEU A 27 -3.34 -6.15 -12.71
CA LEU A 27 -3.26 -5.01 -11.79
C LEU A 27 -1.83 -4.45 -11.70
N THR A 28 -0.82 -5.33 -11.71
CA THR A 28 0.60 -4.97 -11.74
C THR A 28 0.92 -4.03 -12.91
N VAL A 29 0.45 -4.32 -14.11
CA VAL A 29 0.69 -3.45 -15.28
C VAL A 29 0.08 -2.08 -15.08
N ILE A 30 -1.14 -2.00 -14.53
CA ILE A 30 -1.81 -0.73 -14.24
C ILE A 30 -1.04 0.03 -13.15
N ALA A 31 -0.64 -0.65 -12.07
CA ALA A 31 0.10 -0.06 -10.97
C ALA A 31 1.47 0.46 -11.41
N TRP A 32 2.22 -0.28 -12.20
CA TRP A 32 3.51 0.15 -12.73
C TRP A 32 3.40 1.40 -13.58
N PHE A 33 2.42 1.45 -14.48
CA PHE A 33 2.19 2.63 -15.29
C PHE A 33 1.82 3.84 -14.42
N GLY A 34 0.86 3.69 -13.52
CA GLY A 34 0.36 4.78 -12.68
C GLY A 34 1.40 5.28 -11.69
N ASN A 35 2.00 4.37 -10.92
CA ASN A 35 3.01 4.71 -9.92
C ASN A 35 4.30 5.23 -10.59
N GLY A 36 4.68 4.69 -11.76
CA GLY A 36 5.80 5.19 -12.56
C GLY A 36 5.61 6.66 -12.97
N LEU A 37 4.41 7.05 -13.38
CA LEU A 37 4.08 8.44 -13.68
C LEU A 37 4.15 9.34 -12.44
N ILE A 38 3.66 8.89 -11.28
CA ILE A 38 3.77 9.64 -10.02
C ILE A 38 5.23 9.91 -9.67
N VAL A 39 6.08 8.89 -9.70
CA VAL A 39 7.51 9.02 -9.41
C VAL A 39 8.15 10.00 -10.41
N LEU A 40 7.92 9.81 -11.71
CA LEU A 40 8.55 10.59 -12.76
C LEU A 40 8.17 12.07 -12.71
N VAL A 41 6.89 12.40 -12.50
CA VAL A 41 6.46 13.80 -12.39
C VAL A 41 6.98 14.45 -11.12
N THR A 42 7.08 13.70 -10.01
CA THR A 42 7.63 14.24 -8.76
C THR A 42 9.10 14.56 -8.90
N ILE A 43 9.89 13.71 -9.57
CA ILE A 43 11.31 13.97 -9.83
C ILE A 43 11.48 15.22 -10.72
N ARG A 44 10.67 15.37 -11.77
CA ARG A 44 10.83 16.44 -12.77
C ARG A 44 10.27 17.79 -12.33
N SER A 45 9.25 17.81 -11.51
CA SER A 45 8.57 19.05 -11.12
C SER A 45 8.97 19.52 -9.73
N LYS A 46 9.69 20.64 -9.67
CA LYS A 46 10.05 21.31 -8.40
C LYS A 46 8.82 21.66 -7.54
N LYS A 47 7.65 21.87 -8.17
CA LYS A 47 6.39 22.14 -7.47
C LYS A 47 5.91 20.96 -6.62
N LEU A 48 6.38 19.75 -6.93
CA LEU A 48 6.07 18.50 -6.20
C LEU A 48 7.16 18.12 -5.18
N HIS A 49 8.10 18.99 -4.86
CA HIS A 49 9.15 18.72 -3.88
C HIS A 49 8.77 19.05 -2.43
N GLY A 50 7.49 19.25 -2.10
CA GLY A 50 6.99 19.30 -0.72
C GLY A 50 7.14 17.92 -0.04
N ALA A 51 7.25 17.90 1.31
CA ALA A 51 7.50 16.65 2.06
C ALA A 51 6.46 15.58 1.76
N CYS A 52 5.17 15.91 1.80
CA CYS A 52 4.09 15.01 1.46
C CYS A 52 4.21 14.40 0.06
N ASN A 53 4.52 15.22 -0.95
CA ASN A 53 4.64 14.74 -2.33
C ASN A 53 5.86 13.82 -2.51
N ILE A 54 6.95 14.07 -1.77
CA ILE A 54 8.11 13.17 -1.75
C ILE A 54 7.74 11.84 -1.10
N LEU A 55 6.98 11.84 0.01
CA LEU A 55 6.49 10.59 0.62
C LEU A 55 5.58 9.82 -0.33
N ILE A 56 4.70 10.50 -1.08
CA ILE A 56 3.86 9.89 -2.13
C ILE A 56 4.73 9.26 -3.23
N ALA A 57 5.81 9.92 -3.66
CA ALA A 57 6.71 9.36 -4.67
C ALA A 57 7.51 8.16 -4.12
N ILE A 58 7.93 8.20 -2.86
CA ILE A 58 8.57 7.06 -2.18
C ILE A 58 7.61 5.88 -2.13
N GLN A 59 6.36 6.10 -1.71
CA GLN A 59 5.32 5.08 -1.72
C GLN A 59 5.15 4.48 -3.11
N ALA A 60 4.93 5.30 -4.12
CA ALA A 60 4.74 4.84 -5.50
C ALA A 60 5.93 4.02 -6.02
N PHE A 61 7.17 4.39 -5.65
CA PHE A 61 8.35 3.61 -5.99
C PHE A 61 8.39 2.25 -5.28
N VAL A 62 8.08 2.23 -4.00
CA VAL A 62 8.02 1.00 -3.20
C VAL A 62 6.90 0.07 -3.71
N ASP A 63 5.77 0.63 -4.10
CA ASP A 63 4.65 -0.11 -4.69
C ASP A 63 5.05 -0.77 -6.03
N ILE A 64 5.85 -0.09 -6.87
CA ILE A 64 6.42 -0.70 -8.10
C ILE A 64 7.28 -1.91 -7.75
N VAL A 65 8.10 -1.82 -6.69
CA VAL A 65 8.94 -2.94 -6.25
C VAL A 65 8.09 -4.08 -5.70
N LEU A 66 7.05 -3.77 -4.92
CA LEU A 66 6.12 -4.76 -4.37
C LEU A 66 5.44 -5.59 -5.47
N GLU A 67 4.97 -4.93 -6.52
CA GLU A 67 4.28 -5.54 -7.66
C GLU A 67 5.15 -6.58 -8.41
N LEU A 68 6.48 -6.50 -8.34
CA LEU A 68 7.37 -7.52 -8.92
C LEU A 68 7.17 -8.91 -8.29
N SER A 69 6.68 -8.99 -7.06
CA SER A 69 6.39 -10.26 -6.39
C SER A 69 5.35 -11.10 -7.13
N HIS A 70 4.40 -10.45 -7.82
CA HIS A 70 3.32 -11.12 -8.53
C HIS A 70 3.80 -11.90 -9.75
N LEU A 71 4.97 -11.54 -10.32
CA LEU A 71 5.59 -12.32 -11.40
C LEU A 71 6.01 -13.71 -10.90
N PHE A 72 6.55 -13.81 -9.68
CA PHE A 72 6.91 -15.10 -9.08
C PHE A 72 5.68 -15.90 -8.70
N PHE A 73 4.66 -15.26 -8.11
CA PHE A 73 3.39 -15.93 -7.81
C PHE A 73 2.72 -16.46 -9.07
N PHE A 74 2.72 -15.71 -10.17
CA PHE A 74 2.22 -16.16 -11.46
C PHE A 74 3.03 -17.37 -11.97
N TYR A 75 4.36 -17.29 -11.96
CA TYR A 75 5.22 -18.39 -12.39
C TYR A 75 4.92 -19.69 -11.65
N PHE A 76 4.92 -19.68 -10.31
CA PHE A 76 4.66 -20.86 -9.50
C PHE A 76 3.24 -21.40 -9.65
N SER A 77 2.25 -20.52 -9.79
CA SER A 77 0.85 -20.92 -9.99
C SER A 77 0.65 -21.65 -11.32
N TRP A 78 1.22 -21.14 -12.41
CA TRP A 78 1.04 -21.71 -13.75
C TRP A 78 1.87 -22.99 -13.97
N ASN A 79 3.03 -23.11 -13.34
CA ASN A 79 3.82 -24.33 -13.37
C ASN A 79 3.39 -25.38 -12.32
N GLU A 80 2.38 -25.08 -11.50
CA GLU A 80 1.88 -25.95 -10.42
C GLU A 80 2.99 -26.38 -9.44
N GLU A 81 3.90 -25.46 -9.15
CA GLU A 81 5.09 -25.72 -8.36
C GLU A 81 4.92 -25.20 -6.93
N LEU A 82 5.09 -26.10 -5.95
CA LEU A 82 5.13 -25.76 -4.53
C LEU A 82 6.58 -25.69 -4.04
N VAL A 83 6.93 -24.60 -3.37
CA VAL A 83 8.24 -24.38 -2.76
C VAL A 83 8.14 -24.36 -1.24
N SER A 84 9.27 -24.58 -0.51
CA SER A 84 9.24 -24.44 0.93
C SER A 84 9.03 -22.99 1.35
N PHE A 85 8.41 -22.75 2.53
CA PHE A 85 8.29 -21.41 3.10
C PHE A 85 9.64 -20.69 3.18
N ARG A 86 10.71 -21.41 3.51
CA ARG A 86 12.07 -20.86 3.52
C ARG A 86 12.53 -20.36 2.14
N THR A 87 12.20 -21.07 1.07
CA THR A 87 12.50 -20.66 -0.30
C THR A 87 11.63 -19.46 -0.70
N CYS A 88 10.33 -19.51 -0.38
CA CYS A 88 9.41 -18.41 -0.63
C CYS A 88 9.83 -17.12 0.11
N TRP A 89 10.26 -17.22 1.37
CA TRP A 89 10.80 -16.08 2.13
C TRP A 89 12.02 -15.45 1.45
N LYS A 90 12.96 -16.27 0.95
CA LYS A 90 14.14 -15.77 0.23
C LYS A 90 13.76 -15.03 -1.06
N ILE A 91 12.84 -15.58 -1.84
CA ILE A 91 12.33 -14.98 -3.08
C ILE A 91 11.64 -13.64 -2.77
N ASN A 92 10.79 -13.63 -1.76
CA ASN A 92 10.01 -12.45 -1.39
C ASN A 92 10.73 -11.51 -0.40
N PHE A 93 12.02 -11.72 -0.11
CA PHE A 93 12.75 -10.97 0.92
C PHE A 93 12.65 -9.45 0.75
N VAL A 94 12.80 -8.94 -0.48
CA VAL A 94 12.69 -7.51 -0.80
C VAL A 94 11.22 -7.09 -0.86
N PHE A 95 10.38 -7.87 -1.52
CA PHE A 95 8.96 -7.55 -1.76
C PHE A 95 8.15 -7.53 -0.47
N PHE A 96 8.43 -8.46 0.45
CA PHE A 96 7.82 -8.48 1.77
C PHE A 96 8.21 -7.26 2.62
N SER A 97 9.41 -6.69 2.41
CA SER A 97 9.73 -5.38 3.01
C SER A 97 9.00 -4.24 2.33
N ALA A 98 8.77 -4.33 1.03
CA ALA A 98 8.07 -3.29 0.30
C ALA A 98 6.61 -3.15 0.76
N ILE A 99 5.90 -4.26 1.07
CA ILE A 99 4.54 -4.19 1.60
C ILE A 99 4.48 -3.50 2.96
N ASP A 100 5.39 -3.86 3.87
CA ASP A 100 5.49 -3.23 5.19
C ASP A 100 5.84 -1.74 5.08
N PHE A 101 6.79 -1.42 4.19
CA PHE A 101 7.24 -0.07 3.95
C PHE A 101 6.12 0.80 3.38
N SER A 102 5.39 0.31 2.38
CA SER A 102 4.24 1.00 1.78
C SER A 102 3.16 1.31 2.82
N CYS A 103 2.82 0.34 3.67
CA CYS A 103 1.82 0.49 4.72
C CYS A 103 2.18 1.62 5.70
N TRP A 104 3.43 1.68 6.17
CA TRP A 104 3.90 2.76 7.04
C TRP A 104 3.97 4.11 6.34
N ILE A 105 4.38 4.16 5.07
CA ILE A 105 4.42 5.42 4.31
C ILE A 105 3.01 5.99 4.14
N ILE A 106 1.98 5.17 3.89
CA ILE A 106 0.58 5.63 3.86
C ILE A 106 0.19 6.28 5.20
N PHE A 107 0.57 5.63 6.32
CA PHE A 107 0.33 6.18 7.65
C PHE A 107 1.02 7.55 7.84
N PHE A 108 2.29 7.66 7.44
CA PHE A 108 3.03 8.92 7.55
C PHE A 108 2.55 10.00 6.59
N ILE A 109 2.05 9.66 5.39
CA ILE A 109 1.37 10.61 4.50
C ILE A 109 0.12 11.17 5.18
N ALA A 110 -0.70 10.32 5.80
CA ALA A 110 -1.88 10.77 6.53
C ALA A 110 -1.50 11.68 7.71
N LEU A 111 -0.47 11.31 8.47
CA LEU A 111 0.05 12.09 9.59
C LEU A 111 0.63 13.43 9.13
N ASP A 112 1.41 13.45 8.05
CA ASP A 112 1.98 14.66 7.45
C ASP A 112 0.88 15.66 7.08
N ARG A 113 -0.19 15.19 6.46
CA ARG A 113 -1.38 16.01 6.15
C ARG A 113 -2.05 16.58 7.40
N LEU A 114 -2.17 15.80 8.45
CA LEU A 114 -2.74 16.26 9.72
C LEU A 114 -1.84 17.29 10.39
N LEU A 115 -0.53 17.06 10.44
CA LEU A 115 0.46 17.97 11.03
C LEU A 115 0.52 19.31 10.28
N SER A 116 0.58 19.27 8.95
CA SER A 116 0.61 20.49 8.13
C SER A 116 -0.64 21.35 8.29
N THR A 117 -1.79 20.73 8.59
CA THR A 117 -3.06 21.47 8.78
C THR A 117 -3.24 21.95 10.22
N LYS A 118 -2.96 21.09 11.22
CA LYS A 118 -3.23 21.39 12.64
C LYS A 118 -2.11 22.20 13.31
N CYS A 119 -0.87 21.96 12.91
CA CYS A 119 0.33 22.51 13.52
C CYS A 119 1.20 23.24 12.47
N ALA A 120 0.59 24.11 11.64
CA ALA A 120 1.24 24.75 10.51
C ALA A 120 2.54 25.46 10.87
N HIS A 121 2.58 26.22 11.97
CA HIS A 121 3.78 26.91 12.43
C HIS A 121 4.94 25.96 12.79
N PHE A 122 4.65 24.84 13.45
CA PHE A 122 5.66 23.81 13.73
C PHE A 122 6.13 23.16 12.44
N TYR A 123 5.20 22.84 11.54
CA TYR A 123 5.49 22.16 10.28
C TYR A 123 6.36 23.01 9.35
N GLN A 124 6.15 24.35 9.28
CA GLN A 124 6.97 25.27 8.48
C GLN A 124 8.44 25.31 8.92
N ASN A 125 8.70 25.16 10.23
CA ASN A 125 10.04 25.18 10.81
C ASN A 125 10.75 23.80 10.76
N LEU A 126 10.09 22.77 10.24
CA LEU A 126 10.59 21.41 10.25
C LEU A 126 11.57 21.20 9.08
N ASN A 127 12.78 20.73 9.41
CA ASN A 127 13.74 20.40 8.36
C ASN A 127 13.26 19.15 7.59
N LYS A 128 12.85 19.36 6.35
CA LYS A 128 12.26 18.32 5.49
C LYS A 128 13.14 17.09 5.34
N SER A 129 14.45 17.26 5.18
CA SER A 129 15.37 16.13 4.98
C SER A 129 15.47 15.24 6.22
N TYR A 130 15.58 15.85 7.41
CA TYR A 130 15.57 15.08 8.66
C TYR A 130 14.22 14.43 8.93
N TYR A 131 13.12 15.09 8.60
CA TYR A 131 11.77 14.56 8.76
C TYR A 131 11.58 13.29 7.89
N ILE A 132 11.84 13.40 6.59
CA ILE A 132 11.71 12.26 5.67
C ILE A 132 12.73 11.16 6.01
N GLY A 133 13.98 11.55 6.32
CA GLY A 133 15.01 10.60 6.75
C GLY A 133 14.63 9.80 8.00
N GLY A 134 14.02 10.47 8.99
CA GLY A 134 13.51 9.84 10.20
C GLY A 134 12.39 8.83 9.91
N ILE A 135 11.45 9.18 9.02
CA ILE A 135 10.38 8.27 8.58
C ILE A 135 10.97 7.03 7.91
N VAL A 136 11.90 7.22 6.96
CA VAL A 136 12.55 6.11 6.23
C VAL A 136 13.32 5.22 7.20
N ALA A 137 14.09 5.80 8.13
CA ALA A 137 14.85 5.04 9.12
C ALA A 137 13.94 4.22 10.04
N PHE A 138 12.86 4.82 10.56
CA PHE A 138 11.86 4.13 11.38
C PHE A 138 11.22 2.96 10.64
N THR A 139 10.76 3.22 9.41
CA THR A 139 10.09 2.19 8.59
C THR A 139 11.06 1.05 8.25
N THR A 140 12.32 1.37 7.94
CA THR A 140 13.36 0.35 7.69
C THR A 140 13.62 -0.50 8.93
N ALA A 141 13.70 0.11 10.12
CA ALA A 141 13.88 -0.62 11.38
C ALA A 141 12.71 -1.58 11.64
N TYR A 142 11.48 -1.14 11.39
CA TYR A 142 10.29 -1.99 11.48
C TYR A 142 10.38 -3.18 10.51
N CYS A 143 10.71 -2.95 9.23
CA CYS A 143 10.87 -4.02 8.24
C CYS A 143 11.91 -5.06 8.67
N ILE A 144 13.04 -4.62 9.24
CA ILE A 144 14.07 -5.52 9.77
C ILE A 144 13.51 -6.37 10.91
N THR A 145 12.78 -5.76 11.85
CA THR A 145 12.19 -6.46 12.99
C THR A 145 11.21 -7.56 12.55
N ILE A 146 10.29 -7.22 11.62
CA ILE A 146 9.33 -8.21 11.08
C ILE A 146 10.06 -9.34 10.35
N LYS A 147 11.10 -9.03 9.57
CA LYS A 147 11.89 -10.06 8.87
C LYS A 147 12.63 -11.00 9.82
N LEU A 148 13.21 -10.48 10.88
CA LEU A 148 13.85 -11.30 11.90
C LEU A 148 12.81 -12.21 12.58
N THR A 149 11.64 -11.65 12.93
CA THR A 149 10.54 -12.44 13.50
C THR A 149 10.10 -13.55 12.53
N ALA A 150 9.90 -13.23 11.25
CA ALA A 150 9.55 -14.20 10.22
C ALA A 150 10.60 -15.32 10.10
N TYR A 151 11.89 -14.96 10.05
CA TYR A 151 13.00 -15.91 9.88
C TYR A 151 13.02 -16.99 10.95
N PHE A 152 12.76 -16.63 12.22
CA PHE A 152 12.75 -17.59 13.33
C PHE A 152 11.53 -18.53 13.34
N HIS A 153 10.50 -18.24 12.55
CA HIS A 153 9.28 -19.05 12.46
C HIS A 153 9.17 -19.82 11.13
N LEU A 154 10.20 -19.76 10.26
CA LEU A 154 10.17 -20.46 8.98
C LEU A 154 10.16 -21.97 9.16
N THR A 155 9.27 -22.62 8.40
CA THR A 155 9.19 -24.08 8.28
C THR A 155 9.66 -24.55 6.90
N ASP A 156 9.89 -25.85 6.75
CA ASP A 156 10.25 -26.48 5.48
C ASP A 156 9.01 -27.07 4.75
N GLU A 157 7.80 -26.81 5.26
CA GLU A 157 6.55 -27.15 4.60
C GLU A 157 6.44 -26.45 3.25
N LYS A 158 5.72 -27.08 2.32
CA LYS A 158 5.52 -26.56 0.96
C LYS A 158 4.29 -25.68 0.86
N THR A 159 4.45 -24.58 0.14
CA THR A 159 3.39 -23.62 -0.15
C THR A 159 3.45 -23.13 -1.58
N LEU A 160 2.36 -22.55 -2.08
CA LEU A 160 2.37 -21.78 -3.32
C LEU A 160 2.89 -20.37 -2.99
N CYS A 161 4.04 -20.02 -3.60
CA CYS A 161 4.76 -18.83 -3.19
C CYS A 161 4.08 -17.53 -3.61
N GLN A 162 3.23 -17.01 -2.73
CA GLN A 162 2.67 -15.67 -2.74
C GLN A 162 3.39 -14.84 -1.67
N ILE A 163 3.30 -13.51 -1.73
CA ILE A 163 4.02 -12.61 -0.81
C ILE A 163 3.61 -12.83 0.66
N GLY A 164 2.34 -13.08 0.96
CA GLY A 164 1.85 -13.40 2.30
C GLY A 164 2.48 -14.68 2.88
N GLN A 165 2.93 -15.58 2.01
CA GLN A 165 3.58 -16.84 2.38
C GLN A 165 5.08 -16.72 2.66
N ALA A 166 5.60 -15.50 2.70
CA ALA A 166 6.95 -15.24 3.20
C ALA A 166 7.06 -15.26 4.73
N ILE A 167 5.93 -15.46 5.43
CA ILE A 167 5.82 -15.53 6.89
C ILE A 167 4.84 -16.65 7.27
N THR A 168 4.99 -17.23 8.44
CA THR A 168 4.18 -18.41 8.86
C THR A 168 3.84 -18.40 10.34
N GLY A 169 2.74 -19.08 10.70
CA GLY A 169 2.39 -19.38 12.08
C GLY A 169 2.16 -18.14 12.95
N THR A 170 2.71 -18.14 14.15
CA THR A 170 2.55 -17.03 15.11
C THR A 170 3.08 -15.71 14.57
N ALA A 171 4.17 -15.73 13.78
CA ALA A 171 4.73 -14.53 13.18
C ALA A 171 3.76 -13.91 12.16
N GLU A 172 3.07 -14.74 11.38
CA GLU A 172 2.04 -14.30 10.42
C GLU A 172 0.86 -13.63 11.13
N PHE A 173 0.39 -14.23 12.23
CA PHE A 173 -0.67 -13.63 13.04
C PHE A 173 -0.27 -12.26 13.62
N ILE A 174 0.96 -12.15 14.14
CA ILE A 174 1.49 -10.86 14.62
C ILE A 174 1.55 -9.85 13.50
N TRP A 175 2.07 -10.23 12.34
CA TRP A 175 2.19 -9.36 11.17
C TRP A 175 0.81 -8.87 10.69
N LEU A 176 -0.17 -9.75 10.50
CA LEU A 176 -1.54 -9.38 10.13
C LEU A 176 -2.18 -8.44 11.16
N GLY A 177 -1.95 -8.68 12.45
CA GLY A 177 -2.39 -7.79 13.52
C GLY A 177 -1.77 -6.39 13.42
N CYS A 178 -0.45 -6.32 13.23
CA CYS A 178 0.25 -5.04 13.05
C CYS A 178 -0.26 -4.29 11.82
N MET A 179 -0.42 -4.96 10.67
CA MET A 179 -0.95 -4.38 9.45
C MET A 179 -2.36 -3.82 9.64
N THR A 180 -3.22 -4.57 10.33
CA THR A 180 -4.59 -4.13 10.65
C THR A 180 -4.57 -2.88 11.54
N VAL A 181 -3.74 -2.84 12.59
CA VAL A 181 -3.62 -1.69 13.50
C VAL A 181 -3.11 -0.45 12.76
N ILE A 182 -2.09 -0.59 11.91
CA ILE A 182 -1.54 0.53 11.13
C ILE A 182 -2.61 1.10 10.19
N ASN A 183 -3.31 0.24 9.44
CA ASN A 183 -4.35 0.66 8.49
C ASN A 183 -5.57 1.28 9.19
N CYS A 184 -5.98 0.77 10.35
CA CYS A 184 -7.00 1.42 11.18
C CYS A 184 -6.51 2.79 11.67
N GLY A 185 -5.22 2.93 12.03
CA GLY A 185 -4.60 4.20 12.38
C GLY A 185 -4.68 5.23 11.24
N VAL A 186 -4.46 4.81 10.01
CA VAL A 186 -4.62 5.67 8.81
C VAL A 186 -6.04 6.23 8.74
N VAL A 187 -7.06 5.39 8.92
CA VAL A 187 -8.47 5.80 8.90
C VAL A 187 -8.78 6.81 10.01
N VAL A 188 -8.29 6.54 11.23
CA VAL A 188 -8.47 7.45 12.38
C VAL A 188 -7.81 8.82 12.11
N ILE A 189 -6.60 8.84 11.56
CA ILE A 189 -5.90 10.10 11.22
C ILE A 189 -6.67 10.88 10.16
N TYR A 190 -7.14 10.25 9.10
CA TYR A 190 -7.94 10.92 8.07
C TYR A 190 -9.28 11.42 8.60
N TYR A 191 -9.93 10.67 9.50
CA TYR A 191 -11.13 11.15 10.18
C TYR A 191 -10.84 12.41 11.03
N ALA A 192 -9.74 12.39 11.80
CA ALA A 192 -9.30 13.55 12.58
C ALA A 192 -9.00 14.76 11.67
N LEU A 193 -8.32 14.54 10.53
CA LEU A 193 -8.03 15.58 9.55
C LEU A 193 -9.31 16.20 8.98
N THR A 194 -10.30 15.38 8.61
CA THR A 194 -11.61 15.85 8.13
C THR A 194 -12.28 16.75 9.15
N LYS A 195 -12.23 16.38 10.45
CA LYS A 195 -12.80 17.16 11.55
C LYS A 195 -12.08 18.51 11.75
N VAL A 196 -10.74 18.50 11.67
CA VAL A 196 -9.93 19.74 11.76
C VAL A 196 -10.25 20.69 10.61
N LEU A 197 -10.30 20.19 9.39
CA LEU A 197 -10.61 20.98 8.19
C LEU A 197 -12.03 21.59 8.26
N LYS A 198 -13.01 20.82 8.73
CA LYS A 198 -14.40 21.32 8.92
C LYS A 198 -14.46 22.48 9.91
N ASN A 199 -13.74 22.39 11.00
CA ASN A 199 -13.74 23.43 12.04
C ASN A 199 -12.98 24.71 11.62
N ALA A 200 -12.03 24.60 10.71
CA ALA A 200 -11.21 25.74 10.24
C ALA A 200 -11.92 26.61 9.20
N SER A 201 -13.14 26.24 8.74
CA SER A 201 -13.93 26.98 7.74
C SER A 201 -13.14 27.38 6.48
N ILE A 202 -12.25 26.48 6.02
CA ILE A 202 -11.37 26.73 4.87
C ILE A 202 -12.22 26.82 3.59
N PRO A 203 -12.05 27.85 2.72
CA PRO A 203 -12.87 28.02 1.50
C PRO A 203 -12.81 26.82 0.54
N GLU A 204 -11.71 26.07 0.55
CA GLU A 204 -11.52 24.87 -0.29
C GLU A 204 -11.90 23.56 0.42
N TYR A 205 -12.56 23.63 1.59
CA TYR A 205 -12.91 22.47 2.42
C TYR A 205 -13.54 21.32 1.61
N ASP A 206 -14.55 21.63 0.78
CA ASP A 206 -15.27 20.60 0.05
C ASP A 206 -14.39 19.84 -0.94
N LYS A 207 -13.44 20.51 -1.57
CA LYS A 207 -12.51 19.92 -2.53
C LYS A 207 -11.50 18.99 -1.83
N ILE A 208 -10.94 19.47 -0.71
CA ILE A 208 -9.99 18.69 0.11
C ILE A 208 -10.71 17.51 0.74
N ASN A 209 -11.89 17.73 1.35
CA ASN A 209 -12.69 16.69 1.99
C ASN A 209 -13.10 15.57 1.01
N ARG A 210 -13.46 15.92 -0.23
CA ARG A 210 -13.79 14.94 -1.26
C ARG A 210 -12.58 14.04 -1.63
N SER A 211 -11.38 14.60 -1.69
CA SER A 211 -10.15 13.84 -1.90
C SER A 211 -9.85 12.91 -0.74
N LEU A 212 -9.94 13.42 0.50
CA LEU A 212 -9.72 12.65 1.71
C LEU A 212 -10.71 11.49 1.85
N ASN A 213 -12.00 11.74 1.64
CA ASN A 213 -13.02 10.69 1.69
C ASN A 213 -12.76 9.59 0.64
N THR A 214 -12.26 9.96 -0.54
CA THR A 214 -11.88 8.95 -1.54
C THR A 214 -10.71 8.09 -1.06
N MET A 215 -9.67 8.69 -0.46
CA MET A 215 -8.53 7.95 0.09
C MET A 215 -8.93 7.04 1.25
N ILE A 216 -9.79 7.53 2.17
CA ILE A 216 -10.34 6.71 3.26
C ILE A 216 -11.10 5.50 2.71
N LEU A 217 -11.99 5.73 1.75
CA LEU A 217 -12.81 4.67 1.17
C LEU A 217 -11.93 3.60 0.50
N VAL A 218 -10.94 4.02 -0.28
CA VAL A 218 -10.03 3.09 -0.96
C VAL A 218 -9.21 2.31 0.07
N ASN A 219 -8.70 2.97 1.12
CA ASN A 219 -7.95 2.28 2.19
C ASN A 219 -8.83 1.28 2.96
N LEU A 220 -10.08 1.65 3.29
CA LEU A 220 -11.03 0.75 3.96
C LEU A 220 -11.38 -0.46 3.07
N CYS A 221 -11.75 -0.22 1.82
CA CYS A 221 -12.14 -1.30 0.90
C CYS A 221 -10.95 -2.18 0.47
N GLY A 222 -9.75 -1.64 0.45
CA GLY A 222 -8.52 -2.36 0.13
C GLY A 222 -7.87 -2.97 1.37
N TRP A 223 -6.95 -2.24 1.98
CA TRP A 223 -6.08 -2.76 3.05
C TRP A 223 -6.81 -3.26 4.30
N VAL A 224 -7.79 -2.49 4.81
CA VAL A 224 -8.50 -2.90 6.04
C VAL A 224 -9.32 -4.17 5.79
N THR A 225 -10.05 -4.23 4.67
CA THR A 225 -10.85 -5.42 4.33
C THR A 225 -9.96 -6.62 4.04
N ALA A 226 -8.85 -6.44 3.32
CA ALA A 226 -7.90 -7.52 3.05
C ALA A 226 -7.28 -8.06 4.34
N SER A 227 -6.72 -7.18 5.20
CA SER A 227 -6.09 -7.59 6.46
C SER A 227 -7.07 -8.29 7.41
N ALA A 228 -8.28 -7.73 7.57
CA ALA A 228 -9.32 -8.32 8.41
C ALA A 228 -9.81 -9.66 7.83
N GLY A 229 -10.01 -9.74 6.51
CA GLY A 229 -10.41 -10.97 5.82
C GLY A 229 -9.37 -12.07 5.96
N CYS A 230 -8.08 -11.77 5.77
CA CYS A 230 -6.98 -12.71 6.00
C CYS A 230 -6.90 -13.14 7.46
N GLY A 231 -7.07 -12.22 8.42
CA GLY A 231 -7.11 -12.55 9.85
C GLY A 231 -8.26 -13.50 10.21
N VAL A 232 -9.46 -13.27 9.67
CA VAL A 232 -10.60 -14.17 9.85
C VAL A 232 -10.35 -15.53 9.19
N ALA A 233 -9.82 -15.54 7.97
CA ALA A 233 -9.48 -16.77 7.26
C ALA A 233 -8.45 -17.59 8.06
N PHE A 234 -7.43 -16.95 8.65
CA PHE A 234 -6.43 -17.59 9.50
C PHE A 234 -7.06 -18.28 10.73
N ILE A 235 -7.99 -17.59 11.42
CA ILE A 235 -8.67 -18.14 12.62
C ILE A 235 -9.59 -19.31 12.26
N LEU A 236 -10.27 -19.23 11.11
CA LEU A 236 -11.28 -20.22 10.71
C LEU A 236 -10.68 -21.42 9.98
N SER A 237 -9.48 -21.33 9.47
CA SER A 237 -8.88 -22.36 8.60
C SER A 237 -8.15 -23.41 9.40
N PRO A 238 -8.53 -24.71 9.28
CA PRO A 238 -7.89 -25.80 10.01
C PRO A 238 -6.55 -26.20 9.40
N ASN A 239 -6.26 -25.80 8.17
CA ASN A 239 -5.02 -26.15 7.49
C ASN A 239 -4.60 -25.06 6.48
N ASN A 240 -3.33 -25.13 6.09
CA ASN A 240 -2.67 -24.13 5.27
C ASN A 240 -3.32 -23.96 3.89
N ARG A 241 -3.79 -25.02 3.23
CA ARG A 241 -4.38 -24.92 1.88
C ARG A 241 -5.72 -24.19 1.89
N VAL A 242 -6.56 -24.43 2.92
CA VAL A 242 -7.83 -23.72 3.07
C VAL A 242 -7.57 -22.27 3.32
N PHE A 243 -6.65 -21.96 4.24
CA PHE A 243 -6.24 -20.58 4.54
C PHE A 243 -5.79 -19.86 3.27
N LEU A 244 -4.82 -20.43 2.54
CA LEU A 244 -4.30 -19.85 1.30
C LEU A 244 -5.35 -19.62 0.22
N SER A 245 -6.28 -20.58 0.06
CA SER A 245 -7.37 -20.45 -0.91
C SER A 245 -8.30 -19.28 -0.61
N LEU A 246 -8.39 -18.89 0.67
CA LEU A 246 -9.17 -17.72 1.13
C LEU A 246 -8.35 -16.43 1.10
N GLU A 247 -7.07 -16.48 1.48
CA GLU A 247 -6.17 -15.33 1.52
C GLU A 247 -5.95 -14.72 0.13
N MET A 248 -5.70 -15.56 -0.88
CA MET A 248 -5.42 -15.11 -2.26
C MET A 248 -6.45 -14.11 -2.81
N PRO A 249 -7.77 -14.36 -2.75
CA PRO A 249 -8.78 -13.40 -3.21
C PRO A 249 -8.81 -12.11 -2.40
N PHE A 250 -8.58 -12.15 -1.07
CA PHE A 250 -8.53 -10.93 -0.25
C PHE A 250 -7.36 -10.02 -0.63
N GLY A 251 -6.25 -10.61 -1.04
CA GLY A 251 -5.10 -9.84 -1.53
C GLY A 251 -5.40 -9.01 -2.78
N ILE A 252 -6.35 -9.40 -3.64
CA ILE A 252 -6.77 -8.59 -4.80
C ILE A 252 -7.27 -7.21 -4.35
N LEU A 253 -7.95 -7.12 -3.21
CA LEU A 253 -8.44 -5.84 -2.68
C LEU A 253 -7.30 -4.93 -2.25
N ALA A 254 -6.24 -5.49 -1.65
CA ALA A 254 -5.03 -4.76 -1.33
C ALA A 254 -4.30 -4.28 -2.60
N ASP A 255 -4.24 -5.12 -3.62
CA ASP A 255 -3.59 -4.84 -4.89
C ASP A 255 -4.30 -3.72 -5.68
N ILE A 256 -5.63 -3.72 -5.69
CA ILE A 256 -6.43 -2.60 -6.21
C ILE A 256 -6.06 -1.30 -5.48
N ASN A 257 -5.82 -1.34 -4.17
CA ASN A 257 -5.39 -0.17 -3.40
C ASN A 257 -4.01 0.33 -3.83
N ILE A 258 -3.08 -0.56 -4.18
CA ILE A 258 -1.75 -0.22 -4.69
C ILE A 258 -1.82 0.42 -6.09
N ALA A 259 -2.76 -0.02 -6.92
CA ALA A 259 -3.00 0.56 -8.25
C ALA A 259 -3.78 1.88 -8.24
N ALA A 260 -4.55 2.15 -7.18
CA ALA A 260 -5.47 3.30 -7.09
C ALA A 260 -4.81 4.70 -6.99
N PRO A 261 -3.63 4.91 -6.38
CA PRO A 261 -3.07 6.23 -6.12
C PRO A 261 -2.98 7.12 -7.36
N PHE A 262 -2.55 6.58 -8.50
CA PHE A 262 -2.51 7.34 -9.76
C PHE A 262 -3.87 7.95 -10.11
N PHE A 263 -4.93 7.14 -10.10
CA PHE A 263 -6.28 7.59 -10.45
C PHE A 263 -6.81 8.63 -9.46
N ILE A 264 -6.49 8.47 -8.18
CA ILE A 264 -6.88 9.41 -7.14
C ILE A 264 -6.16 10.74 -7.33
N TYR A 265 -4.83 10.73 -7.47
CA TYR A 265 -4.06 11.96 -7.64
C TYR A 265 -4.38 12.65 -8.98
N TYR A 266 -4.53 11.91 -10.07
CA TYR A 266 -4.90 12.48 -11.36
C TYR A 266 -6.31 13.12 -11.35
N SER A 267 -7.28 12.48 -10.70
CA SER A 267 -8.65 12.99 -10.65
C SER A 267 -8.86 14.10 -9.61
N ARG A 268 -8.17 14.03 -8.47
CA ARG A 268 -8.42 14.89 -7.31
C ARG A 268 -7.40 16.00 -7.12
N SER A 269 -6.15 15.84 -7.58
CA SER A 269 -5.10 16.84 -7.45
C SER A 269 -4.89 17.57 -8.77
N THR A 270 -5.23 18.86 -8.81
CA THR A 270 -4.98 19.72 -9.97
C THR A 270 -3.49 19.81 -10.31
N LEU A 271 -2.64 19.85 -9.28
CA LEU A 271 -1.19 19.90 -9.43
C LEU A 271 -0.63 18.63 -10.11
N TYR A 272 -0.95 17.44 -9.59
CA TYR A 272 -0.54 16.19 -10.22
C TYR A 272 -1.07 16.05 -11.64
N ARG A 273 -2.35 16.35 -11.85
CA ARG A 273 -2.96 16.29 -13.19
C ARG A 273 -2.24 17.17 -14.19
N GLN A 274 -1.96 18.44 -13.85
CA GLN A 274 -1.27 19.37 -14.72
C GLN A 274 0.16 18.90 -15.07
N GLU A 275 0.92 18.45 -14.07
CA GLU A 275 2.29 17.98 -14.28
C GLU A 275 2.33 16.67 -15.09
N ILE A 276 1.37 15.75 -14.86
CA ILE A 276 1.23 14.53 -15.67
C ILE A 276 0.85 14.85 -17.12
N GLN A 277 -0.13 15.74 -17.33
CA GLN A 277 -0.52 16.18 -18.68
C GLN A 277 0.64 16.88 -19.42
N LYS A 278 1.40 17.71 -18.71
CA LYS A 278 2.59 18.34 -19.26
C LYS A 278 3.66 17.32 -19.65
N LEU A 279 3.83 16.28 -18.85
CA LEU A 279 4.77 15.19 -19.12
C LEU A 279 4.37 14.36 -20.35
N LEU A 280 3.10 13.99 -20.45
CA LEU A 280 2.61 13.08 -21.48
C LEU A 280 2.35 13.79 -22.83
N PHE A 281 1.85 15.01 -22.79
CA PHE A 281 1.37 15.72 -24.00
C PHE A 281 2.14 16.99 -24.34
N GLY A 282 3.17 17.35 -23.56
CA GLY A 282 3.96 18.57 -23.83
C GLY A 282 3.18 19.87 -23.70
N PHE A 283 1.97 19.86 -23.12
CA PHE A 283 1.15 21.05 -22.98
C PHE A 283 1.86 22.12 -22.16
N LYS A 284 2.24 23.24 -22.79
CA LYS A 284 2.51 24.47 -22.05
C LYS A 284 1.19 24.85 -21.36
N SER A 285 1.14 24.76 -20.04
CA SER A 285 0.03 25.28 -19.25
C SER A 285 -0.19 26.75 -19.66
N GLY A 286 -1.23 27.03 -20.42
CA GLY A 286 -1.76 28.37 -20.53
C GLY A 286 -2.12 28.82 -19.11
N ASN A 287 -1.78 30.06 -18.76
CA ASN A 287 -1.98 30.71 -17.47
C ASN A 287 -3.39 30.49 -16.91
N ILE A 288 -3.61 29.38 -16.24
CA ILE A 288 -4.62 29.27 -15.20
C ILE A 288 -3.84 29.67 -13.95
N GLU A 289 -3.91 30.94 -13.58
CA GLU A 289 -3.37 31.43 -12.33
C GLU A 289 -3.75 30.48 -11.20
N PRO A 290 -2.80 29.97 -10.42
CA PRO A 290 -3.13 29.27 -9.21
C PRO A 290 -3.66 30.31 -8.22
N THR A 291 -4.97 30.34 -8.01
CA THR A 291 -5.57 30.94 -6.81
C THR A 291 -5.15 30.12 -5.57
N LEU A 292 -3.85 30.07 -5.30
CA LEU A 292 -3.26 29.37 -4.17
C LEU A 292 -1.90 30.01 -3.83
N SER A 293 -1.94 31.33 -3.55
CA SER A 293 -0.80 32.03 -2.96
C SER A 293 -1.01 32.37 -1.47
N VAL A 294 -1.82 31.62 -0.73
CA VAL A 294 -2.14 31.98 0.67
C VAL A 294 -1.66 30.95 1.70
N ILE A 295 -0.79 30.01 1.33
CA ILE A 295 -0.13 29.14 2.35
C ILE A 295 1.41 29.17 2.18
N ASN A 296 1.96 30.29 1.69
CA ASN A 296 3.40 30.55 1.67
C ASN A 296 3.72 31.95 2.23
N GLU A 297 3.11 32.35 3.35
CA GLU A 297 3.63 33.39 4.23
C GLU A 297 3.61 32.91 5.68
#